data_4d885fd22287e4d7f65327f809fe9e69
#
_entry.id   4d885fd22287e4d7f65327f809fe9e69
#
_cell.length_a   1.000
_cell.length_b   1.000
_cell.length_c   1.000
_cell.angle_alpha   90.00
_cell.angle_beta   90.00
_cell.angle_gamma   90.00
#
_symmetry.space_group_name_H-M   'P 1'
#
loop_
_entity.id
_entity.type
_entity.pdbx_description
1 polymer ?
#
loop_
_entity_poly.entity_id
_entity_poly.type
_entity_poly.pdbx_seq_one_letter_code
_entity_poly.pdbx_strand_id
1 'polypeptide(L)'
;MSSIASTEHGHDESKTSQTSQNLSIEEIYQDRDIIEHVLLRPGMYVGDISSSQEESYIWDDQKIVKKNILFNRGLCHIVDEIIVNAMDNKQRDPNMNLLEVEIDLNEKSISV
;
A
#
# COMPACT_ATOMS: atom_id res chain seq x y z
N MET A 1 9.91 59.24 -58.57
CA MET A 1 10.07 60.00 -57.34
C MET A 1 9.52 59.17 -56.18
N SER A 2 10.34 59.02 -55.18
CA SER A 2 10.08 58.54 -53.83
C SER A 2 9.97 57.03 -53.64
N SER A 3 11.05 56.55 -53.10
CA SER A 3 11.36 55.32 -52.43
C SER A 3 10.65 55.23 -51.09
N ILE A 4 10.09 54.08 -50.74
CA ILE A 4 9.76 53.77 -49.34
C ILE A 4 10.28 52.40 -49.02
N ALA A 5 11.15 52.32 -48.01
CA ALA A 5 11.77 51.16 -47.47
C ALA A 5 10.77 50.35 -46.62
N SER A 6 10.78 49.05 -46.83
CA SER A 6 10.05 48.10 -45.99
C SER A 6 10.95 47.62 -44.86
N THR A 7 10.48 47.82 -43.64
CA THR A 7 11.12 47.32 -42.42
C THR A 7 10.56 45.95 -42.09
N GLU A 8 11.43 44.94 -42.14
CA GLU A 8 11.08 43.59 -41.66
C GLU A 8 11.16 43.53 -40.14
N HIS A 9 10.06 43.14 -39.52
CA HIS A 9 10.01 42.77 -38.12
C HIS A 9 10.25 41.28 -37.98
N GLY A 10 11.42 40.90 -37.50
CA GLY A 10 11.72 39.55 -37.10
C GLY A 10 10.94 39.17 -35.87
N HIS A 11 10.14 38.15 -36.00
CA HIS A 11 9.50 37.47 -34.84
C HIS A 11 10.50 36.47 -34.30
N ASP A 12 11.08 36.78 -33.15
CA ASP A 12 11.90 35.87 -32.37
C ASP A 12 10.94 34.92 -31.60
N GLU A 13 10.69 33.77 -32.17
CA GLU A 13 10.05 32.68 -31.48
C GLU A 13 11.04 32.02 -30.54
N SER A 14 11.05 32.45 -29.29
CA SER A 14 11.73 31.77 -28.19
C SER A 14 11.11 30.38 -27.99
N LYS A 15 11.78 29.37 -28.56
CA LYS A 15 11.52 27.97 -28.25
C LYS A 15 11.82 27.72 -26.78
N THR A 16 10.79 27.77 -25.96
CA THR A 16 10.83 27.20 -24.61
C THR A 16 10.85 25.70 -24.75
N SER A 17 12.04 25.12 -24.84
CA SER A 17 12.23 23.68 -24.74
C SER A 17 11.89 23.24 -23.30
N GLN A 18 10.69 22.75 -23.12
CA GLN A 18 10.34 21.98 -21.95
C GLN A 18 11.14 20.68 -22.00
N THR A 19 12.26 20.66 -21.31
CA THR A 19 12.99 19.44 -21.00
C THR A 19 12.15 18.65 -20.00
N SER A 20 11.25 17.83 -20.51
CA SER A 20 10.63 16.77 -19.73
C SER A 20 11.75 15.82 -19.35
N GLN A 21 12.28 15.98 -18.16
CA GLN A 21 13.19 15.01 -17.57
C GLN A 21 12.39 13.72 -17.41
N ASN A 22 12.62 12.77 -18.31
CA ASN A 22 12.21 11.39 -18.13
C ASN A 22 13.06 10.80 -16.99
N LEU A 23 12.64 11.04 -15.76
CA LEU A 23 13.18 10.34 -14.61
C LEU A 23 13.02 8.84 -14.86
N SER A 24 14.06 8.06 -14.59
CA SER A 24 13.95 6.61 -14.69
C SER A 24 12.92 6.11 -13.68
N ILE A 25 12.33 4.96 -13.99
CA ILE A 25 11.33 4.35 -13.07
C ILE A 25 11.97 4.16 -11.69
N GLU A 26 13.25 3.84 -11.62
CA GLU A 26 14.01 3.70 -10.37
C GLU A 26 14.14 5.02 -9.60
N GLU A 27 14.37 6.13 -10.26
CA GLU A 27 14.47 7.46 -9.61
C GLU A 27 13.12 7.91 -9.06
N ILE A 28 12.02 7.64 -9.77
CA ILE A 28 10.66 7.92 -9.27
C ILE A 28 10.35 7.08 -8.02
N TYR A 29 10.89 5.86 -7.94
CA TYR A 29 10.69 4.98 -6.78
C TYR A 29 11.56 5.35 -5.58
N GLN A 30 12.74 5.93 -5.77
CA GLN A 30 13.64 6.31 -4.68
C GLN A 30 13.18 7.54 -3.89
N ASP A 31 12.41 8.42 -4.52
CA ASP A 31 11.94 9.67 -3.89
C ASP A 31 10.64 9.54 -3.08
N ARG A 32 10.01 8.35 -3.09
CA ARG A 32 8.78 8.14 -2.32
C ARG A 32 9.11 7.58 -0.96
N ASP A 33 8.51 8.18 0.08
CA ASP A 33 8.51 7.61 1.41
C ASP A 33 8.00 6.15 1.34
N ILE A 34 8.66 5.25 2.04
CA ILE A 34 8.31 3.83 2.09
C ILE A 34 6.85 3.60 2.49
N ILE A 35 6.30 4.46 3.36
CA ILE A 35 4.91 4.42 3.78
C ILE A 35 3.98 4.72 2.61
N GLU A 36 4.29 5.76 1.84
CA GLU A 36 3.53 6.10 0.64
C GLU A 36 3.56 4.96 -0.39
N HIS A 37 4.72 4.33 -0.58
CA HIS A 37 4.86 3.21 -1.49
C HIS A 37 4.04 1.99 -1.05
N VAL A 38 4.02 1.67 0.25
CA VAL A 38 3.19 0.60 0.82
C VAL A 38 1.70 0.87 0.58
N LEU A 39 1.25 2.09 0.80
CA LEU A 39 -0.14 2.48 0.60
C LEU A 39 -0.57 2.46 -0.87
N LEU A 40 0.33 2.82 -1.78
CA LEU A 40 0.06 2.81 -3.23
C LEU A 40 0.08 1.40 -3.83
N ARG A 41 0.89 0.51 -3.27
CA ARG A 41 1.09 -0.86 -3.78
C ARG A 41 1.04 -1.90 -2.68
N PRO A 42 -0.03 -1.95 -1.90
CA PRO A 42 -0.15 -2.86 -0.75
C PRO A 42 0.02 -4.33 -1.16
N GLY A 43 -0.41 -4.71 -2.35
CA GLY A 43 -0.29 -6.08 -2.85
C GLY A 43 1.15 -6.60 -2.96
N MET A 44 2.15 -5.71 -3.06
CA MET A 44 3.58 -6.09 -3.04
C MET A 44 4.07 -6.50 -1.65
N TYR A 45 3.37 -6.07 -0.59
CA TYR A 45 3.76 -6.29 0.80
C TYR A 45 2.92 -7.34 1.49
N VAL A 46 1.60 -7.29 1.28
CA VAL A 46 0.66 -8.16 1.99
C VAL A 46 -0.02 -9.19 1.10
N GLY A 47 0.31 -9.21 -0.19
CA GLY A 47 -0.32 -10.09 -1.17
C GLY A 47 -1.66 -9.56 -1.66
N ASP A 48 -2.58 -10.45 -2.03
CA ASP A 48 -3.87 -10.07 -2.60
C ASP A 48 -4.74 -9.32 -1.58
N ILE A 49 -5.08 -8.09 -1.91
CA ILE A 49 -5.94 -7.21 -1.09
C ILE A 49 -7.42 -7.28 -1.49
N SER A 50 -7.76 -8.05 -2.51
CA SER A 50 -9.14 -8.26 -2.89
C SER A 50 -9.86 -9.18 -1.91
N SER A 51 -11.16 -8.97 -1.74
CA SER A 51 -11.99 -9.88 -0.97
C SER A 51 -12.65 -10.88 -1.90
N SER A 52 -12.50 -12.16 -1.62
CA SER A 52 -13.10 -13.26 -2.37
C SER A 52 -14.02 -14.10 -1.49
N GLN A 53 -15.03 -14.70 -2.12
CA GLN A 53 -15.82 -15.70 -1.40
C GLN A 53 -15.09 -17.04 -1.46
N GLU A 54 -14.83 -17.59 -0.29
CA GLU A 54 -14.15 -18.87 -0.14
C GLU A 54 -14.93 -19.80 0.78
N GLU A 55 -14.97 -21.09 0.43
CA GLU A 55 -15.52 -22.11 1.29
C GLU A 55 -14.45 -22.54 2.30
N SER A 56 -14.67 -22.25 3.58
CA SER A 56 -13.70 -22.52 4.63
C SER A 56 -14.34 -23.13 5.87
N TYR A 57 -13.51 -23.76 6.69
CA TYR A 57 -13.90 -24.27 7.98
C TYR A 57 -13.73 -23.17 9.02
N ILE A 58 -14.81 -22.82 9.71
CA ILE A 58 -14.81 -21.81 10.76
C ILE A 58 -15.33 -22.40 12.07
N TRP A 59 -14.88 -21.85 13.18
CA TRP A 59 -15.42 -22.14 14.49
C TRP A 59 -16.74 -21.39 14.67
N ASP A 60 -17.83 -22.12 14.96
CA ASP A 60 -19.17 -21.58 15.19
C ASP A 60 -19.63 -22.02 16.57
N ASP A 61 -19.33 -21.20 17.56
CA ASP A 61 -19.59 -21.33 18.99
C ASP A 61 -19.13 -22.65 19.65
N GLN A 62 -19.40 -23.80 19.08
CA GLN A 62 -19.12 -25.10 19.70
C GLN A 62 -18.58 -26.15 18.72
N LYS A 63 -18.56 -25.85 17.44
CA LYS A 63 -18.17 -26.81 16.41
C LYS A 63 -17.51 -26.15 15.20
N ILE A 64 -16.72 -26.93 14.51
CA ILE A 64 -16.17 -26.54 13.21
C ILE A 64 -17.25 -26.80 12.15
N VAL A 65 -17.61 -25.78 11.40
CA VAL A 65 -18.56 -25.85 10.28
C VAL A 65 -17.93 -25.33 9.01
N LYS A 66 -18.38 -25.86 7.89
CA LYS A 66 -17.95 -25.41 6.57
C LYS A 66 -18.94 -24.36 6.08
N LYS A 67 -18.45 -23.15 5.82
CA LYS A 67 -19.24 -22.01 5.34
C LYS A 67 -18.54 -21.26 4.23
N ASN A 68 -19.32 -20.62 3.36
CA ASN A 68 -18.81 -19.59 2.47
C ASN A 68 -18.62 -18.30 3.26
N ILE A 69 -17.39 -17.82 3.29
CA ILE A 69 -17.00 -16.57 3.96
C ILE A 69 -16.42 -15.59 2.96
N LEU A 70 -16.60 -14.31 3.25
CA LEU A 70 -15.86 -13.27 2.54
C LEU A 70 -14.49 -13.18 3.19
N PHE A 71 -13.47 -13.50 2.43
CA PHE A 71 -12.09 -13.58 2.92
C PHE A 71 -11.20 -12.57 2.21
N ASN A 72 -10.38 -11.87 2.99
CA ASN A 72 -9.35 -10.95 2.50
C ASN A 72 -7.98 -11.44 2.97
N ARG A 73 -7.20 -11.98 2.05
CA ARG A 73 -5.90 -12.58 2.37
C ARG A 73 -4.91 -11.57 2.92
N GLY A 74 -4.84 -10.37 2.32
CA GLY A 74 -3.94 -9.33 2.76
C GLY A 74 -4.22 -8.87 4.18
N LEU A 75 -5.50 -8.70 4.55
CA LEU A 75 -5.87 -8.35 5.93
C LEU A 75 -5.49 -9.45 6.91
N CYS A 76 -5.77 -10.70 6.59
CA CYS A 76 -5.38 -11.83 7.45
C CYS A 76 -3.87 -11.91 7.60
N HIS A 77 -3.12 -11.70 6.53
CA HIS A 77 -1.66 -11.68 6.58
C HIS A 77 -1.11 -10.60 7.53
N ILE A 78 -1.67 -9.38 7.49
CA ILE A 78 -1.28 -8.31 8.42
C ILE A 78 -1.52 -8.73 9.88
N VAL A 79 -2.67 -9.31 10.16
CA VAL A 79 -3.04 -9.76 11.53
C VAL A 79 -2.11 -10.89 11.98
N ASP A 80 -1.85 -11.86 11.13
CA ASP A 80 -0.96 -12.98 11.41
C ASP A 80 0.46 -12.49 11.72
N GLU A 81 1.00 -11.54 10.95
CA GLU A 81 2.32 -10.95 11.18
C GLU A 81 2.42 -10.26 12.56
N ILE A 82 1.38 -9.53 12.97
CA ILE A 82 1.36 -8.88 14.28
C ILE A 82 1.35 -9.93 15.40
N ILE A 83 0.53 -10.98 15.26
CA ILE A 83 0.46 -12.07 16.26
C ILE A 83 1.78 -12.82 16.33
N VAL A 84 2.37 -13.16 15.19
CA VAL A 84 3.67 -13.85 15.12
C VAL A 84 4.77 -13.02 15.77
N ASN A 85 4.82 -11.71 15.49
CA ASN A 85 5.78 -10.80 16.14
C ASN A 85 5.62 -10.77 17.66
N ALA A 86 4.38 -10.77 18.16
CA ALA A 86 4.10 -10.85 19.59
C ALA A 86 4.51 -12.20 20.17
N MET A 87 4.28 -13.30 19.47
CA MET A 87 4.72 -14.65 19.89
C MET A 87 6.26 -14.77 19.91
N ASP A 88 6.94 -14.22 18.92
CA ASP A 88 8.40 -14.23 18.84
C ASP A 88 9.05 -13.45 19.99
N ASN A 89 8.34 -12.46 20.54
CA ASN A 89 8.81 -11.75 21.72
C ASN A 89 8.99 -12.68 22.94
N LYS A 90 8.25 -13.78 23.02
CA LYS A 90 8.44 -14.80 24.07
C LYS A 90 9.85 -15.39 24.07
N GLN A 91 10.50 -15.46 22.90
CA GLN A 91 11.90 -15.94 22.80
C GLN A 91 12.90 -14.92 23.34
N ARG A 92 12.55 -13.62 23.26
CA ARG A 92 13.38 -12.52 23.77
C ARG A 92 13.15 -12.28 25.27
N ASP A 93 11.88 -12.37 25.71
CA ASP A 93 11.48 -12.22 27.11
C ASP A 93 10.83 -13.50 27.63
N PRO A 94 11.58 -14.38 28.31
CA PRO A 94 11.05 -15.59 28.92
C PRO A 94 9.95 -15.35 29.96
N ASN A 95 9.87 -14.13 30.54
CA ASN A 95 8.84 -13.79 31.53
C ASN A 95 7.48 -13.46 30.89
N MET A 96 7.41 -13.23 29.60
CA MET A 96 6.16 -13.05 28.89
C MET A 96 5.28 -14.30 29.08
N ASN A 97 4.10 -14.12 29.66
CA ASN A 97 3.18 -15.21 30.00
C ASN A 97 1.74 -14.97 29.50
N LEU A 98 1.51 -13.84 28.82
CA LEU A 98 0.21 -13.47 28.26
C LEU A 98 0.39 -13.03 26.80
N LEU A 99 -0.49 -13.51 25.94
CA LEU A 99 -0.77 -13.00 24.61
C LEU A 99 -2.27 -12.80 24.52
N GLU A 100 -2.69 -11.59 24.30
CA GLU A 100 -4.11 -11.24 24.19
C GLU A 100 -4.39 -10.58 22.84
N VAL A 101 -5.48 -10.95 22.22
CA VAL A 101 -5.94 -10.37 20.96
C VAL A 101 -7.34 -9.82 21.16
N GLU A 102 -7.50 -8.53 20.97
CA GLU A 102 -8.77 -7.83 21.06
C GLU A 102 -9.18 -7.32 19.68
N ILE A 103 -10.43 -7.57 19.31
CA ILE A 103 -11.01 -7.09 18.04
C ILE A 103 -12.21 -6.22 18.36
N ASP A 104 -12.11 -4.93 18.08
CA ASP A 104 -13.21 -3.97 18.19
C ASP A 104 -13.78 -3.64 16.81
N LEU A 105 -14.99 -4.13 16.55
CA LEU A 105 -15.67 -3.91 15.27
C LEU A 105 -16.22 -2.49 15.13
N ASN A 106 -16.48 -1.77 16.23
CA ASN A 106 -17.00 -0.40 16.20
C ASN A 106 -15.87 0.57 15.85
N GLU A 107 -14.73 0.42 16.55
CA GLU A 107 -13.53 1.22 16.30
C GLU A 107 -12.73 0.70 15.10
N LYS A 108 -13.11 -0.45 14.53
CA LYS A 108 -12.40 -1.12 13.42
C LYS A 108 -10.92 -1.32 13.74
N SER A 109 -10.64 -1.75 14.95
CA SER A 109 -9.28 -1.94 15.45
C SER A 109 -9.03 -3.37 15.88
N ILE A 110 -7.76 -3.77 15.78
CA ILE A 110 -7.24 -5.04 16.29
C ILE A 110 -6.02 -4.70 17.14
N SER A 111 -6.03 -5.15 18.39
CA SER A 111 -4.94 -4.98 19.33
C SER A 111 -4.35 -6.35 19.69
N VAL A 112 -3.04 -6.43 19.77
CA VAL A 112 -2.30 -7.63 20.18
C VAL A 112 -1.31 -7.25 21.27
#